data_b7bd1442364143eba29d864eff8d2145
#
_entry.id   b7bd1442364143eba29d864eff8d2145
#
_cell.length_a   1.000
_cell.length_b   1.000
_cell.length_c   1.000
_cell.angle_alpha   90.00
_cell.angle_beta   90.00
_cell.angle_gamma   90.00
#
_symmetry.space_group_name_H-M   'P 1'
#
loop_
_entity.id
_entity.type
_entity.pdbx_description
1 polymer ?
#
loop_
_entity_poly.entity_id
_entity_poly.type
_entity_poly.pdbx_seq_one_letter_code
_entity_poly.pdbx_strand_id
1 'polypeptide(L)'
;MVYLVEQRTPRAGVAASHDPALSFGCPVARTAQLIGNKWTPLIVRDLADGQRRFSELERSLVGISPKTLSERLKRLEEAHVVERQCFAEVPPRVEYSLTEKGFALLPVIDQMRAFGTRWLPGECAPECDEE
;
A
#
# COMPACT_ATOMS: atom_id res chain seq x y z
N MET A 1 -23.11 5.93 7.03
CA MET A 1 -22.74 5.69 7.50
C MET A 1 -22.33 6.07 8.59
N VAL A 2 -22.38 6.18 9.27
CA VAL A 2 -22.20 6.62 10.23
C VAL A 2 -21.51 6.03 11.12
N TYR A 3 -21.14 5.46 11.14
CA TYR A 3 -20.55 4.74 11.84
C TYR A 3 -19.71 5.08 12.75
N LEU A 4 -19.32 5.53 12.98
CA LEU A 4 -18.38 5.74 13.69
C LEU A 4 -18.34 6.54 14.72
N VAL A 5 -19.02 7.25 14.79
CA VAL A 5 -18.97 8.16 15.73
C VAL A 5 -18.87 7.64 17.05
N GLU A 6 -19.60 6.76 17.41
CA GLU A 6 -19.59 6.41 18.74
C GLU A 6 -18.44 5.68 19.07
N GLN A 7 -17.83 5.15 18.18
CA GLN A 7 -16.74 4.48 18.55
C GLN A 7 -15.70 5.24 18.99
N ARG A 8 -15.66 6.44 18.78
CA ARG A 8 -14.59 7.15 19.17
C ARG A 8 -14.68 7.61 20.47
N THR A 9 -15.67 7.60 21.11
CA THR A 9 -15.72 8.26 22.36
C THR A 9 -14.87 7.69 23.32
N PRO A 10 -14.73 6.58 23.48
CA PRO A 10 -14.01 6.11 24.60
C PRO A 10 -12.61 6.21 24.56
N ARG A 11 -12.10 6.93 24.01
CA ARG A 11 -10.82 7.01 24.01
C ARG A 11 -10.29 7.94 24.80
N ALA A 12 -10.78 8.29 25.72
CA ALA A 12 -10.24 9.26 26.59
C ALA A 12 -8.85 8.96 26.96
N GLY A 13 -8.60 7.83 27.32
CA GLY A 13 -7.29 7.59 27.78
C GLY A 13 -6.26 7.80 26.75
N VAL A 14 -6.65 7.53 25.60
CA VAL A 14 -5.70 7.68 24.59
C VAL A 14 -5.35 9.04 24.34
N ALA A 15 -6.22 9.87 24.61
CA ALA A 15 -5.95 11.24 24.32
C ALA A 15 -4.72 11.73 24.90
N ALA A 16 -4.33 11.20 25.93
CA ALA A 16 -3.20 11.74 26.57
C ALA A 16 -1.98 11.61 25.78
N SER A 17 -1.93 10.81 24.85
CA SER A 17 -0.71 10.67 24.23
C SER A 17 -0.56 11.48 23.06
N HIS A 18 0.06 12.51 23.12
CA HIS A 18 0.35 13.24 21.99
C HIS A 18 1.77 13.04 21.65
N ASP A 19 2.49 12.22 22.32
CA ASP A 19 3.83 11.90 22.02
C ASP A 19 3.87 11.23 20.69
N PRO A 20 4.64 11.69 19.76
CA PRO A 20 4.70 11.09 18.45
C PRO A 20 5.02 9.60 18.49
N ALA A 21 5.82 9.22 19.47
CA ALA A 21 6.17 7.83 19.55
C ALA A 21 4.98 7.00 19.91
N LEU A 22 4.02 7.57 20.57
CA LEU A 22 2.88 6.80 20.97
C LEU A 22 1.83 6.72 19.91
N SER A 23 1.99 7.47 18.84
CA SER A 23 1.00 7.40 17.79
C SER A 23 1.03 6.03 17.16
N PHE A 24 2.10 5.26 17.35
CA PHE A 24 2.13 3.96 16.80
C PHE A 24 1.08 3.06 17.43
N GLY A 25 0.51 3.43 18.52
CA GLY A 25 -0.55 2.65 19.12
C GLY A 25 -1.87 2.77 18.39
N CYS A 26 -2.06 3.82 17.61
CA CYS A 26 -3.30 4.04 16.90
C CYS A 26 -3.31 3.24 15.60
N PRO A 27 -4.34 2.44 15.34
CA PRO A 27 -4.37 1.69 14.09
C PRO A 27 -4.32 2.55 12.84
N VAL A 28 -4.93 3.72 12.88
CA VAL A 28 -4.89 4.61 11.73
C VAL A 28 -3.46 5.07 11.50
N ALA A 29 -2.77 5.44 12.55
CA ALA A 29 -1.39 5.90 12.45
C ALA A 29 -0.47 4.78 11.96
N ARG A 30 -0.70 3.57 12.46
CA ARG A 30 0.13 2.44 12.04
C ARG A 30 -0.08 2.13 10.56
N THR A 31 -1.33 2.20 10.10
CA THR A 31 -1.62 1.96 8.70
C THR A 31 -1.02 3.07 7.84
N ALA A 32 -1.15 4.30 8.30
CA ALA A 32 -0.59 5.42 7.56
C ALA A 32 0.93 5.31 7.44
N GLN A 33 1.57 4.81 8.47
CA GLN A 33 3.01 4.60 8.38
C GLN A 33 3.36 3.61 7.30
N LEU A 34 2.55 2.60 7.14
CA LEU A 34 2.83 1.58 6.15
C LEU A 34 2.56 2.09 4.74
N ILE A 35 1.43 2.73 4.51
CA ILE A 35 1.05 3.09 3.16
C ILE A 35 1.17 4.58 2.87
N GLY A 36 1.74 5.35 3.77
CA GLY A 36 1.71 6.80 3.64
C GLY A 36 2.78 7.36 2.75
N ASN A 37 2.94 6.81 1.60
CA ASN A 37 3.80 7.39 0.60
C ASN A 37 3.16 7.13 -0.76
N LYS A 38 3.68 7.76 -1.77
CA LYS A 38 3.05 7.69 -3.06
C LYS A 38 3.05 6.29 -3.64
N TRP A 39 4.14 5.57 -3.46
CA TRP A 39 4.33 4.35 -4.24
C TRP A 39 3.76 3.09 -3.63
N THR A 40 3.70 3.02 -2.31
CA THR A 40 3.22 1.78 -1.67
C THR A 40 1.80 1.42 -2.07
N PRO A 41 0.83 2.36 -2.03
CA PRO A 41 -0.52 1.99 -2.46
C PRO A 41 -0.56 1.56 -3.92
N LEU A 42 0.27 2.16 -4.76
CA LEU A 42 0.28 1.81 -6.17
C LEU A 42 0.88 0.43 -6.41
N ILE A 43 1.89 0.07 -5.63
CA ILE A 43 2.47 -1.26 -5.72
C ILE A 43 1.43 -2.31 -5.31
N VAL A 44 0.73 -2.06 -4.22
CA VAL A 44 -0.28 -3.01 -3.74
C VAL A 44 -1.38 -3.13 -4.80
N ARG A 45 -1.78 -2.02 -5.39
CA ARG A 45 -2.78 -2.05 -6.45
C ARG A 45 -2.33 -2.94 -7.61
N ASP A 46 -1.07 -2.78 -8.01
CA ASP A 46 -0.57 -3.54 -9.15
C ASP A 46 -0.44 -5.02 -8.86
N LEU A 47 -0.19 -5.38 -7.63
CA LEU A 47 -0.04 -6.78 -7.28
C LEU A 47 -1.39 -7.45 -6.99
N ALA A 48 -2.48 -6.69 -7.01
CA ALA A 48 -3.79 -7.25 -6.72
C ALA A 48 -4.19 -8.32 -7.72
N ASP A 49 -3.76 -8.17 -8.96
CA ASP A 49 -4.15 -9.10 -9.99
C ASP A 49 -3.26 -10.32 -10.10
N GLY A 50 -2.21 -10.36 -9.36
CA GLY A 50 -1.31 -11.50 -9.40
C GLY A 50 0.12 -11.07 -9.27
N GLN A 51 1.01 -12.02 -9.32
CA GLN A 51 2.41 -11.73 -9.12
C GLN A 51 3.01 -10.98 -10.29
N ARG A 52 4.03 -10.22 -10.00
CA ARG A 52 4.71 -9.40 -10.99
C ARG A 52 6.20 -9.48 -10.78
N ARG A 53 6.94 -9.34 -11.85
CA ARG A 53 8.39 -9.23 -11.75
C ARG A 53 8.76 -7.79 -11.47
N PHE A 54 9.97 -7.60 -10.99
CA PHE A 54 10.47 -6.26 -10.72
C PHE A 54 10.34 -5.37 -11.95
N SER A 55 10.73 -5.86 -13.11
CA SER A 55 10.67 -5.05 -14.31
C SER A 55 9.25 -4.70 -14.72
N GLU A 56 8.30 -5.57 -14.42
CA GLU A 56 6.91 -5.29 -14.73
C GLU A 56 6.38 -4.19 -13.85
N LEU A 57 6.74 -4.21 -12.57
CA LEU A 57 6.34 -3.16 -11.66
C LEU A 57 7.00 -1.84 -12.06
N GLU A 58 8.25 -1.90 -12.43
CA GLU A 58 8.95 -0.70 -12.83
C GLU A 58 8.28 -0.06 -14.05
N ARG A 59 7.86 -0.87 -14.97
CA ARG A 59 7.22 -0.36 -16.15
C ARG A 59 5.84 0.22 -15.86
N SER A 60 5.10 -0.43 -14.97
CA SER A 60 3.75 0.00 -14.64
C SER A 60 3.75 1.26 -13.78
N LEU A 61 4.73 1.45 -12.94
CA LEU A 61 4.76 2.58 -12.02
C LEU A 61 5.57 3.69 -12.64
N VAL A 62 4.95 4.39 -13.54
CA VAL A 62 5.64 5.41 -14.33
C VAL A 62 6.29 6.44 -13.43
N GLY A 63 7.57 6.66 -13.64
CA GLY A 63 8.29 7.66 -12.86
C GLY A 63 9.03 7.13 -11.65
N ILE A 64 8.86 5.86 -11.32
CA ILE A 64 9.57 5.33 -10.17
C ILE A 64 10.98 4.97 -10.58
N SER A 65 11.93 5.25 -9.71
CA SER A 65 13.31 4.82 -9.99
C SER A 65 13.51 3.40 -9.49
N PRO A 66 14.45 2.69 -10.08
CA PRO A 66 14.74 1.34 -9.60
C PRO A 66 15.13 1.30 -8.14
N LYS A 67 15.84 2.32 -7.68
CA LYS A 67 16.23 2.37 -6.29
C LYS A 67 15.02 2.51 -5.38
N THR A 68 14.10 3.40 -5.73
CA THR A 68 12.91 3.61 -4.93
C THR A 68 12.04 2.37 -4.93
N LEU A 69 11.86 1.74 -6.08
CA LEU A 69 11.06 0.52 -6.14
C LEU A 69 11.68 -0.57 -5.28
N SER A 70 12.97 -0.73 -5.36
CA SER A 70 13.65 -1.74 -4.58
C SER A 70 13.48 -1.49 -3.09
N GLU A 71 13.59 -0.23 -2.68
CA GLU A 71 13.44 0.10 -1.27
C GLU A 71 12.02 -0.12 -0.80
N ARG A 72 11.03 0.24 -1.61
CA ARG A 72 9.65 0.05 -1.21
C ARG A 72 9.29 -1.42 -1.12
N LEU A 73 9.75 -2.20 -2.08
CA LEU A 73 9.47 -3.63 -2.04
C LEU A 73 10.12 -4.29 -0.83
N LYS A 74 11.32 -3.85 -0.48
CA LYS A 74 11.99 -4.42 0.67
C LYS A 74 11.22 -4.11 1.94
N ARG A 75 10.74 -2.87 2.08
CA ARG A 75 9.98 -2.54 3.25
C ARG A 75 8.68 -3.30 3.31
N LEU A 76 8.01 -3.52 2.17
CA LEU A 76 6.77 -4.27 2.17
C LEU A 76 7.03 -5.74 2.47
N GLU A 77 8.17 -6.24 2.06
CA GLU A 77 8.53 -7.60 2.39
C GLU A 77 8.78 -7.74 3.89
N GLU A 78 9.49 -6.78 4.46
CA GLU A 78 9.75 -6.79 5.89
C GLU A 78 8.46 -6.67 6.70
N ALA A 79 7.47 -5.97 6.16
CA ALA A 79 6.19 -5.82 6.83
C ALA A 79 5.25 -6.98 6.55
N HIS A 80 5.71 -7.95 5.78
CA HIS A 80 4.93 -9.14 5.43
C HIS A 80 3.69 -8.81 4.59
N VAL A 81 3.74 -7.75 3.84
CA VAL A 81 2.67 -7.38 2.92
C VAL A 81 2.91 -8.02 1.56
N VAL A 82 4.19 -8.18 1.22
CA VAL A 82 4.59 -8.70 -0.06
C VAL A 82 5.53 -9.86 0.17
N GLU A 83 5.45 -10.85 -0.70
CA GLU A 83 6.31 -11.99 -0.65
C GLU A 83 7.18 -11.98 -1.88
N ARG A 84 8.46 -12.25 -1.71
CA ARG A 84 9.40 -12.28 -2.81
C ARG A 84 9.78 -13.72 -3.06
N GLN A 85 9.69 -14.13 -4.31
CA GLN A 85 10.01 -15.49 -4.66
C GLN A 85 11.06 -15.50 -5.75
N CYS A 86 12.11 -16.24 -5.51
CA CYS A 86 13.20 -16.33 -6.43
C CYS A 86 13.15 -17.67 -7.13
N PHE A 87 13.27 -17.66 -8.44
CA PHE A 87 13.26 -18.89 -9.21
C PHE A 87 14.66 -19.14 -9.75
N ALA A 88 15.13 -20.36 -9.56
CA ALA A 88 16.47 -20.70 -9.99
C ALA A 88 16.46 -20.97 -11.47
N GLU A 89 16.56 -19.95 -12.23
CA GLU A 89 16.60 -20.02 -13.67
C GLU A 89 17.82 -19.30 -14.16
N VAL A 90 18.05 -19.31 -15.44
CA VAL A 90 19.15 -18.58 -16.03
C VAL A 90 18.57 -17.72 -17.13
N PRO A 91 18.47 -16.42 -16.93
CA PRO A 91 18.88 -15.69 -15.72
C PRO A 91 17.88 -15.87 -14.61
N PRO A 92 18.24 -15.57 -13.38
CA PRO A 92 17.33 -15.76 -12.24
C PRO A 92 16.12 -14.86 -12.38
N ARG A 93 14.98 -15.37 -11.93
CA ARG A 93 13.75 -14.60 -11.98
C ARG A 93 13.25 -14.36 -10.58
N VAL A 94 12.85 -13.15 -10.28
CA VAL A 94 12.30 -12.80 -8.99
C VAL A 94 10.91 -12.24 -9.21
N GLU A 95 9.96 -12.74 -8.46
CA GLU A 95 8.58 -12.28 -8.56
C GLU A 95 8.07 -11.86 -7.21
N TYR A 96 7.16 -10.91 -7.20
CA TYR A 96 6.57 -10.39 -5.99
C TYR A 96 5.08 -10.64 -6.03
N SER A 97 4.49 -10.95 -4.89
CA SER A 97 3.06 -11.18 -4.80
C SER A 97 2.57 -10.70 -3.45
N LEU A 98 1.27 -10.47 -3.32
CA LEU A 98 0.71 -10.06 -2.06
C LEU A 98 0.53 -11.26 -1.15
N THR A 99 0.80 -11.05 0.13
CA THR A 99 0.48 -12.05 1.14
C THR A 99 -0.98 -11.87 1.54
N GLU A 100 -1.44 -12.70 2.45
CA GLU A 100 -2.77 -12.54 2.99
C GLU A 100 -2.93 -11.16 3.60
N LYS A 101 -1.92 -10.70 4.31
CA LYS A 101 -1.93 -9.37 4.90
C LYS A 101 -1.99 -8.32 3.81
N GLY A 102 -1.28 -8.54 2.71
CA GLY A 102 -1.31 -7.62 1.59
C GLY A 102 -2.68 -7.54 0.95
N PHE A 103 -3.34 -8.68 0.79
CA PHE A 103 -4.68 -8.68 0.24
C PHE A 103 -5.65 -7.94 1.16
N ALA A 104 -5.42 -7.95 2.45
CA ALA A 104 -6.27 -7.25 3.39
C ALA A 104 -6.18 -5.73 3.22
N LEU A 105 -5.15 -5.25 2.53
CA LEU A 105 -5.05 -3.82 2.25
C LEU A 105 -5.89 -3.40 1.05
N LEU A 106 -6.35 -4.33 0.24
CA LEU A 106 -7.07 -3.95 -0.96
C LEU A 106 -8.33 -3.15 -0.71
N PRO A 107 -9.11 -3.45 0.32
CA PRO A 107 -10.25 -2.59 0.60
C PRO A 107 -9.84 -1.15 0.91
N VAL A 108 -8.69 -0.96 1.53
CA VAL A 108 -8.20 0.39 1.80
C VAL A 108 -7.86 1.07 0.48
N ILE A 109 -7.20 0.35 -0.44
CA ILE A 109 -6.85 0.91 -1.73
C ILE A 109 -8.10 1.24 -2.51
N ASP A 110 -9.13 0.40 -2.43
CA ASP A 110 -10.38 0.66 -3.11
C ASP A 110 -11.04 1.92 -2.59
N GLN A 111 -10.97 2.15 -1.29
CA GLN A 111 -11.55 3.36 -0.72
C GLN A 111 -10.72 4.59 -1.12
N MET A 112 -9.43 4.44 -1.25
CA MET A 112 -8.61 5.53 -1.76
C MET A 112 -9.02 5.87 -3.18
N ARG A 113 -9.26 4.83 -4.00
CA ARG A 113 -9.69 5.07 -5.37
C ARG A 113 -11.04 5.79 -5.40
N ALA A 114 -11.97 5.36 -4.58
CA ALA A 114 -13.29 5.97 -4.55
C ALA A 114 -13.20 7.42 -4.10
N PHE A 115 -12.40 7.68 -3.10
CA PHE A 115 -12.23 9.04 -2.62
C PHE A 115 -11.61 9.92 -3.70
N GLY A 116 -10.56 9.41 -4.33
CA GLY A 116 -9.87 10.17 -5.36
C GLY A 116 -10.75 10.46 -6.55
N THR A 117 -11.54 9.49 -6.97
CA THR A 117 -12.42 9.68 -8.10
C THR A 117 -13.47 10.74 -7.79
N ARG A 118 -14.01 10.71 -6.59
CA ARG A 118 -15.06 11.65 -6.28
C ARG A 118 -14.56 13.04 -5.94
N TRP A 119 -13.51 13.13 -5.15
CA TRP A 119 -13.11 14.39 -4.57
C TRP A 119 -11.85 15.02 -5.15
N LEU A 120 -11.04 14.25 -5.87
CA LEU A 120 -9.80 14.76 -6.43
C LEU A 120 -9.79 14.52 -7.94
N PRO A 121 -10.59 15.28 -8.67
CA PRO A 121 -10.70 15.04 -10.10
C PRO A 121 -9.40 15.35 -10.79
N GLY A 122 -9.14 14.72 -11.87
CA GLY A 122 -7.95 14.95 -12.66
C GLY A 122 -7.94 13.98 -13.80
N GLU A 123 -6.91 14.08 -14.62
CA GLU A 123 -6.81 13.17 -15.71
C GLU A 123 -6.06 11.96 -15.28
N CYS A 124 -6.58 10.83 -15.66
CA CYS A 124 -5.97 9.59 -15.26
C CYS A 124 -4.95 9.20 -16.29
N ALA A 125 -3.82 8.78 -15.85
CA ALA A 125 -2.84 8.26 -16.75
C ALA A 125 -3.36 6.95 -17.31
N PRO A 126 -2.83 6.53 -18.43
CA PRO A 126 -3.36 5.33 -19.05
C PRO A 126 -3.42 4.13 -18.14
N GLU A 127 -2.48 4.07 -17.23
CA GLU A 127 -2.46 2.93 -16.40
C GLU A 127 -3.58 2.94 -15.39
N CYS A 128 -4.33 4.01 -15.26
CA CYS A 128 -5.39 4.05 -14.33
C CYS A 128 -6.70 3.69 -14.92
N ASP A 129 -6.73 3.53 -16.20
CA ASP A 129 -7.93 3.34 -16.76
C ASP A 129 -8.54 2.10 -16.61
N GLU A 130 -8.15 1.25 -16.27
CA GLU A 130 -8.70 0.14 -16.18
C GLU A 130 -9.60 -0.05 -15.30
N GLU A 131 -10.14 0.10 -14.88
CA GLU A 131 -10.95 -0.14 -14.03
C GLU A 131 -11.79 0.07 -14.03
#